data_5ecaadfc976b815f24886c711ca5be6d
#
_entry.id   5ecaadfc976b815f24886c711ca5be6d
#
_cell.length_a   1.000
_cell.length_b   1.000
_cell.length_c   1.000
_cell.angle_alpha   90.00
_cell.angle_beta   90.00
_cell.angle_gamma   90.00
#
_symmetry.space_group_name_H-M   'P 1'
#
loop_
_entity.id
_entity.type
_entity.pdbx_description
1 polymer ?
#
loop_
_entity_poly.entity_id
_entity_poly.type
_entity_poly.pdbx_seq_one_letter_code
_entity_poly.pdbx_strand_id
1 'polypeptide(L)'
;MEALLGSSHGKLSMVVLNDHEEVGSLSTTGADGPFLESIIRRLCKSWIDCDEEVVKARSMVLSCDNAHAVHPNFSDKHDPNHRPLLNRGIVIKYNAKQRYATDGFSAAFFKDLCEEDIAVQSFVSRNDMPCGSTIGPLTAGKIGVRAIDIGISQLAMHSCREIIGARDPLYLYNALGKFFSIEQ
;
A
#
# COMPACT_ATOMS: atom_id res chain seq x y z
N MET A 1 -0.84 1.29 12.65
CA MET A 1 -1.42 2.00 13.82
C MET A 1 -0.38 2.83 14.56
N GLU A 2 0.71 2.25 15.06
CA GLU A 2 1.73 2.97 15.84
C GLU A 2 2.32 4.18 15.11
N ALA A 3 2.62 4.07 13.81
CA ALA A 3 3.10 5.18 13.01
C ALA A 3 2.11 6.35 12.95
N LEU A 4 0.82 6.08 12.87
CA LEU A 4 -0.20 7.12 12.92
C LEU A 4 -0.24 7.78 14.30
N LEU A 5 -0.24 6.99 15.38
CA LEU A 5 -0.33 7.51 16.75
C LEU A 5 0.92 8.30 17.18
N GLY A 6 2.07 7.97 16.62
CA GLY A 6 3.36 8.60 16.92
C GLY A 6 3.69 9.81 16.04
N SER A 7 2.85 10.15 15.05
CA SER A 7 3.11 11.25 14.12
C SER A 7 2.46 12.56 14.57
N SER A 8 3.05 13.69 14.20
CA SER A 8 2.41 15.01 14.34
C SER A 8 1.44 15.23 13.16
N HIS A 9 0.20 15.62 13.45
CA HIS A 9 -0.84 15.71 12.43
C HIS A 9 -1.25 17.16 12.18
N GLY A 10 -0.86 17.71 11.04
CA GLY A 10 -1.42 18.96 10.50
C GLY A 10 -2.65 18.74 9.61
N LYS A 11 -3.03 17.47 9.37
CA LYS A 11 -4.09 17.06 8.43
C LYS A 11 -4.88 15.87 8.97
N LEU A 12 -6.04 15.59 8.36
CA LEU A 12 -6.78 14.38 8.64
C LEU A 12 -6.03 13.15 8.10
N SER A 13 -5.66 12.26 9.00
CA SER A 13 -4.99 11.00 8.68
C SER A 13 -5.79 9.82 9.20
N MET A 14 -5.84 8.74 8.43
CA MET A 14 -6.67 7.58 8.73
C MET A 14 -5.92 6.28 8.43
N VAL A 15 -6.11 5.27 9.27
CA VAL A 15 -5.78 3.87 8.98
C VAL A 15 -7.08 3.10 8.84
N VAL A 16 -7.21 2.37 7.75
CA VAL A 16 -8.37 1.53 7.45
C VAL A 16 -7.92 0.08 7.38
N LEU A 17 -8.57 -0.78 8.14
CA LEU A 17 -8.38 -2.22 8.12
C LEU A 17 -9.63 -2.85 7.49
N ASN A 18 -9.49 -3.35 6.27
CA ASN A 18 -10.60 -3.95 5.55
C ASN A 18 -10.74 -5.44 5.89
N ASP A 19 -11.97 -5.91 5.94
CA ASP A 19 -12.27 -7.35 6.04
C ASP A 19 -12.19 -8.02 4.67
N HIS A 20 -12.02 -9.34 4.69
CA HIS A 20 -12.23 -10.24 3.54
C HIS A 20 -11.30 -9.99 2.34
N GLU A 21 -10.11 -9.42 2.56
CA GLU A 21 -9.16 -9.20 1.47
C GLU A 21 -8.81 -10.53 0.78
N GLU A 22 -8.46 -11.55 1.53
CA GLU A 22 -8.01 -12.87 1.05
C GLU A 22 -9.10 -13.69 0.31
N VAL A 23 -10.35 -13.26 0.39
CA VAL A 23 -11.49 -13.89 -0.29
C VAL A 23 -12.18 -12.96 -1.29
N GLY A 24 -11.52 -11.86 -1.68
CA GLY A 24 -11.93 -11.01 -2.80
C GLY A 24 -12.60 -9.70 -2.43
N SER A 25 -12.62 -9.28 -1.16
CA SER A 25 -13.07 -7.94 -0.68
C SER A 25 -14.55 -7.61 -0.92
N LEU A 26 -15.36 -8.57 -1.39
CA LEU A 26 -16.79 -8.39 -1.74
C LEU A 26 -17.69 -8.49 -0.51
N SER A 27 -17.59 -7.53 0.40
CA SER A 27 -18.46 -7.43 1.57
C SER A 27 -18.71 -5.98 1.95
N THR A 28 -19.64 -5.73 2.88
CA THR A 28 -19.96 -4.37 3.33
C THR A 28 -18.78 -3.66 4.02
N THR A 29 -17.85 -4.42 4.57
CA THR A 29 -16.64 -3.96 5.27
C THR A 29 -15.34 -4.24 4.51
N GLY A 30 -15.42 -4.93 3.37
CA GLY A 30 -14.29 -5.15 2.46
C GLY A 30 -13.97 -3.91 1.63
N ALA A 31 -12.84 -3.92 0.96
CA ALA A 31 -12.37 -2.78 0.16
C ALA A 31 -13.29 -2.42 -1.02
N ASP A 32 -14.02 -3.39 -1.57
CA ASP A 32 -15.05 -3.16 -2.60
C ASP A 32 -16.42 -2.84 -2.00
N GLY A 33 -16.53 -2.78 -0.69
CA GLY A 33 -17.73 -2.39 0.05
C GLY A 33 -17.90 -0.87 0.18
N PRO A 34 -19.04 -0.41 0.68
CA PRO A 34 -19.33 1.03 0.85
C PRO A 34 -18.73 1.65 2.12
N PHE A 35 -18.03 0.86 2.94
CA PHE A 35 -17.60 1.26 4.28
C PHE A 35 -16.75 2.52 4.26
N LEU A 36 -15.62 2.50 3.55
CA LEU A 36 -14.68 3.63 3.53
C LEU A 36 -15.30 4.87 2.88
N GLU A 37 -15.99 4.73 1.77
CA GLU A 37 -16.69 5.83 1.11
C GLU A 37 -17.71 6.50 2.04
N SER A 38 -18.48 5.69 2.76
CA SER A 38 -19.46 6.18 3.73
C SER A 38 -18.82 6.98 4.88
N ILE A 39 -17.65 6.53 5.36
CA ILE A 39 -16.91 7.25 6.41
C ILE A 39 -16.38 8.58 5.88
N ILE A 40 -15.74 8.60 4.71
CA ILE A 40 -15.21 9.84 4.10
C ILE A 40 -16.34 10.86 3.93
N ARG A 41 -17.48 10.46 3.34
CA ARG A 41 -18.65 11.32 3.13
C ARG A 41 -19.15 11.92 4.43
N ARG A 42 -19.24 11.12 5.49
CA ARG A 42 -19.70 11.58 6.81
C ARG A 42 -18.71 12.56 7.46
N LEU A 43 -17.40 12.30 7.34
CA LEU A 43 -16.37 13.19 7.85
C LEU A 43 -16.39 14.54 7.11
N CYS A 44 -16.45 14.53 5.78
CA CYS A 44 -16.55 15.76 5.00
C CYS A 44 -17.76 16.61 5.40
N LYS A 45 -18.92 15.97 5.54
CA LYS A 45 -20.16 16.67 5.88
C LYS A 45 -20.22 17.20 7.32
N SER A 46 -19.68 16.46 8.28
CA SER A 46 -19.96 16.72 9.70
C SER A 46 -18.78 17.32 10.47
N TRP A 47 -17.57 17.19 9.96
CA TRP A 47 -16.36 17.56 10.69
C TRP A 47 -15.47 18.55 9.96
N ILE A 48 -15.37 18.40 8.64
CA ILE A 48 -14.40 19.18 7.85
C ILE A 48 -15.09 20.37 7.17
N ASP A 49 -16.40 20.26 6.96
CA ASP A 49 -17.23 21.23 6.19
C ASP A 49 -16.58 21.59 4.85
N CYS A 50 -16.13 20.55 4.15
CA CYS A 50 -15.46 20.64 2.85
C CYS A 50 -16.16 19.80 1.81
N ASP A 51 -16.00 20.19 0.56
CA ASP A 51 -16.42 19.40 -0.60
C ASP A 51 -15.67 18.06 -0.64
N GLU A 52 -16.42 16.96 -0.68
CA GLU A 52 -15.89 15.59 -0.68
C GLU A 52 -14.92 15.35 -1.84
N GLU A 53 -15.23 15.87 -3.03
CA GLU A 53 -14.41 15.69 -4.22
C GLU A 53 -13.08 16.46 -4.12
N VAL A 54 -13.08 17.62 -3.47
CA VAL A 54 -11.84 18.36 -3.18
C VAL A 54 -10.97 17.60 -2.19
N VAL A 55 -11.57 17.02 -1.16
CA VAL A 55 -10.86 16.19 -0.16
C VAL A 55 -10.24 14.98 -0.84
N LYS A 56 -11.00 14.25 -1.65
CA LYS A 56 -10.52 13.09 -2.41
C LYS A 56 -9.36 13.45 -3.36
N ALA A 57 -9.51 14.53 -4.12
CA ALA A 57 -8.48 14.98 -5.06
C ALA A 57 -7.14 15.36 -4.39
N ARG A 58 -7.18 15.78 -3.13
CA ARG A 58 -6.01 16.11 -2.31
C ARG A 58 -5.53 14.97 -1.42
N SER A 59 -6.20 13.83 -1.45
CA SER A 59 -5.87 12.67 -0.64
C SER A 59 -5.00 11.68 -1.39
N MET A 60 -4.29 10.85 -0.63
CA MET A 60 -3.52 9.72 -1.15
C MET A 60 -3.66 8.51 -0.24
N VAL A 61 -3.71 7.34 -0.83
CA VAL A 61 -3.80 6.06 -0.14
C VAL A 61 -2.47 5.30 -0.28
N LEU A 62 -1.90 4.88 0.82
CA LEU A 62 -0.88 3.84 0.85
C LEU A 62 -1.58 2.50 1.10
N SER A 63 -1.72 1.68 0.06
CA SER A 63 -2.22 0.31 0.15
C SER A 63 -1.07 -0.58 0.59
N CYS A 64 -1.09 -0.99 1.86
CA CYS A 64 -0.02 -1.73 2.50
C CYS A 64 -0.37 -3.22 2.57
N ASP A 65 0.31 -4.01 1.75
CA ASP A 65 0.19 -5.45 1.67
C ASP A 65 1.54 -6.06 1.28
N ASN A 66 1.91 -7.21 1.86
CA ASN A 66 3.22 -7.79 1.65
C ASN A 66 3.48 -8.19 0.18
N ALA A 67 4.74 -8.26 -0.19
CA ALA A 67 5.19 -8.64 -1.52
C ALA A 67 5.99 -9.95 -1.48
N HIS A 68 5.89 -10.75 -2.53
CA HIS A 68 6.69 -11.97 -2.64
C HIS A 68 8.18 -11.66 -2.67
N ALA A 69 8.93 -12.18 -1.70
CA ALA A 69 10.39 -12.23 -1.76
C ALA A 69 10.86 -13.33 -2.71
N VAL A 70 12.05 -13.15 -3.28
CA VAL A 70 12.68 -14.19 -4.10
C VAL A 70 13.04 -15.40 -3.23
N HIS A 71 12.42 -16.53 -3.50
CA HIS A 71 12.80 -17.79 -2.87
C HIS A 71 14.00 -18.39 -3.60
N PRO A 72 15.07 -18.82 -2.90
CA PRO A 72 16.29 -19.33 -3.54
C PRO A 72 16.05 -20.46 -4.55
N ASN A 73 15.14 -21.37 -4.26
CA ASN A 73 14.83 -22.52 -5.12
C ASN A 73 13.88 -22.16 -6.29
N PHE A 74 13.28 -20.98 -6.30
CA PHE A 74 12.26 -20.55 -7.27
C PHE A 74 12.54 -19.15 -7.82
N SER A 75 13.80 -18.79 -7.93
CA SER A 75 14.21 -17.47 -8.42
C SER A 75 13.77 -17.20 -9.87
N ASP A 76 13.55 -18.25 -10.62
CA ASP A 76 12.99 -18.23 -11.98
C ASP A 76 11.53 -17.74 -12.05
N LYS A 77 10.82 -17.75 -10.93
CA LYS A 77 9.44 -17.22 -10.85
C LYS A 77 9.36 -15.69 -10.81
N HIS A 78 10.47 -15.02 -10.54
CA HIS A 78 10.57 -13.57 -10.52
C HIS A 78 11.12 -12.98 -11.81
N ASP A 79 10.70 -11.75 -12.10
CA ASP A 79 11.36 -10.93 -13.11
C ASP A 79 12.85 -10.75 -12.76
N PRO A 80 13.79 -10.89 -13.71
CA PRO A 80 15.22 -10.86 -13.40
C PRO A 80 15.73 -9.53 -12.86
N ASN A 81 15.04 -8.43 -13.15
CA ASN A 81 15.44 -7.07 -12.75
C ASN A 81 14.73 -6.55 -11.50
N HIS A 82 13.63 -7.21 -11.07
CA HIS A 82 12.78 -6.76 -9.98
C HIS A 82 12.57 -7.89 -8.97
N ARG A 83 13.61 -8.15 -8.18
CA ARG A 83 13.71 -9.29 -7.26
C ARG A 83 13.73 -8.82 -5.80
N PRO A 84 12.58 -8.67 -5.13
CA PRO A 84 12.56 -8.27 -3.73
C PRO A 84 13.28 -9.27 -2.82
N LEU A 85 14.11 -8.75 -1.93
CA LEU A 85 14.87 -9.52 -0.96
C LEU A 85 14.47 -9.12 0.46
N LEU A 86 14.55 -10.06 1.40
CA LEU A 86 14.34 -9.78 2.83
C LEU A 86 15.40 -8.81 3.35
N ASN A 87 15.02 -7.92 4.27
CA ASN A 87 15.88 -6.91 4.89
C ASN A 87 16.49 -5.88 3.91
N ARG A 88 15.84 -5.66 2.78
CA ARG A 88 16.28 -4.69 1.76
C ARG A 88 15.30 -3.54 1.55
N GLY A 89 14.37 -3.37 2.48
CA GLY A 89 13.46 -2.23 2.48
C GLY A 89 12.09 -2.49 1.88
N ILE A 90 11.34 -1.43 1.70
CA ILE A 90 9.96 -1.45 1.26
C ILE A 90 9.89 -1.78 -0.23
N VAL A 91 8.92 -2.60 -0.60
CA VAL A 91 8.66 -2.98 -1.99
C VAL A 91 7.52 -2.14 -2.55
N ILE A 92 7.77 -1.41 -3.62
CA ILE A 92 6.71 -0.80 -4.46
C ILE A 92 6.29 -1.83 -5.49
N LYS A 93 4.99 -2.10 -5.58
CA LYS A 93 4.42 -3.10 -6.48
C LYS A 93 3.88 -2.43 -7.75
N TYR A 94 4.27 -2.91 -8.93
CA TYR A 94 3.84 -2.39 -10.23
C TYR A 94 3.16 -3.46 -11.07
N ASN A 95 2.10 -3.10 -11.76
CA ASN A 95 1.47 -3.97 -12.74
C ASN A 95 0.75 -3.17 -13.83
N ALA A 96 1.09 -3.41 -15.10
CA ALA A 96 0.51 -2.70 -16.24
C ALA A 96 -1.00 -2.96 -16.44
N LYS A 97 -1.54 -4.05 -15.87
CA LYS A 97 -2.97 -4.38 -15.91
C LYS A 97 -3.72 -3.87 -14.67
N GLN A 98 -3.13 -2.97 -13.91
CA GLN A 98 -3.71 -2.38 -12.69
C GLN A 98 -4.14 -3.44 -11.64
N ARG A 99 -3.36 -4.52 -11.52
CA ARG A 99 -3.46 -5.43 -10.37
C ARG A 99 -2.93 -4.77 -9.10
N TYR A 100 -2.10 -3.74 -9.27
CA TYR A 100 -1.63 -2.81 -8.26
C TYR A 100 -1.94 -1.40 -8.72
N ALA A 101 -2.32 -0.51 -7.81
CA ALA A 101 -2.75 0.86 -8.14
C ALA A 101 -1.59 1.82 -8.46
N THR A 102 -0.35 1.38 -8.24
CA THR A 102 0.85 2.21 -8.41
C THR A 102 0.96 2.76 -9.83
N ASP A 103 1.13 4.07 -9.94
CA ASP A 103 1.47 4.79 -11.16
C ASP A 103 2.84 5.50 -11.02
N GLY A 104 3.27 6.17 -12.09
CA GLY A 104 4.57 6.88 -12.09
C GLY A 104 4.64 8.00 -11.07
N PHE A 105 3.54 8.72 -10.85
CA PHE A 105 3.47 9.81 -9.89
C PHE A 105 3.51 9.28 -8.45
N SER A 106 2.65 8.32 -8.12
CA SER A 106 2.57 7.75 -6.78
C SER A 106 3.88 7.06 -6.37
N ALA A 107 4.55 6.40 -7.34
CA ALA A 107 5.86 5.81 -7.12
C ALA A 107 6.95 6.85 -6.88
N ALA A 108 6.97 7.93 -7.66
CA ALA A 108 7.93 9.02 -7.47
C ALA A 108 7.74 9.70 -6.12
N PHE A 109 6.49 10.04 -5.77
CA PHE A 109 6.12 10.61 -4.49
C PHE A 109 6.60 9.73 -3.31
N PHE A 110 6.36 8.42 -3.37
CA PHE A 110 6.76 7.53 -2.28
C PHE A 110 8.29 7.37 -2.17
N LYS A 111 8.99 7.35 -3.31
CA LYS A 111 10.46 7.31 -3.31
C LYS A 111 11.06 8.59 -2.72
N ASP A 112 10.51 9.75 -3.09
CA ASP A 112 10.91 11.04 -2.54
C ASP A 112 10.65 11.12 -1.03
N LEU A 113 9.51 10.62 -0.58
CA LEU A 113 9.18 10.50 0.84
C LEU A 113 10.18 9.64 1.61
N CYS A 114 10.64 8.55 1.02
CA CYS A 114 11.61 7.64 1.64
C CYS A 114 13.02 8.22 1.69
N GLU A 115 13.36 9.14 0.76
CA GLU A 115 14.70 9.74 0.64
C GLU A 115 15.81 8.66 0.61
N GLU A 116 16.99 8.98 1.18
CA GLU A 116 18.10 8.03 1.30
C GLU A 116 18.03 7.15 2.54
N ASP A 117 17.18 7.51 3.51
CA ASP A 117 17.11 6.85 4.83
C ASP A 117 16.38 5.51 4.80
N ILE A 118 15.41 5.36 3.88
CA ILE A 118 14.54 4.21 3.82
C ILE A 118 14.74 3.50 2.50
N ALA A 119 15.33 2.32 2.56
CA ALA A 119 15.57 1.51 1.38
C ALA A 119 14.25 1.11 0.69
N VAL A 120 14.23 1.18 -0.64
CA VAL A 120 13.07 0.86 -1.48
C VAL A 120 13.47 -0.12 -2.57
N GLN A 121 12.63 -1.12 -2.79
CA GLN A 121 12.74 -2.12 -3.84
C GLN A 121 11.54 -2.03 -4.79
N SER A 122 11.63 -2.68 -5.94
CA SER A 122 10.50 -2.79 -6.87
C SER A 122 10.12 -4.23 -7.08
N PHE A 123 8.82 -4.49 -7.20
CA PHE A 123 8.26 -5.76 -7.64
C PHE A 123 7.47 -5.58 -8.93
N VAL A 124 7.79 -6.38 -9.92
CA VAL A 124 7.05 -6.49 -11.17
C VAL A 124 6.83 -7.97 -11.45
N SER A 125 5.59 -8.37 -11.69
CA SER A 125 5.32 -9.76 -12.07
C SER A 125 5.87 -10.05 -13.47
N ARG A 126 6.38 -11.24 -13.68
CA ARG A 126 6.70 -11.72 -15.02
C ARG A 126 5.43 -11.74 -15.89
N ASN A 127 5.58 -11.40 -17.17
CA ASN A 127 4.43 -11.33 -18.10
C ASN A 127 3.77 -12.69 -18.36
N ASP A 128 4.51 -13.78 -18.17
CA ASP A 128 4.08 -15.16 -18.34
C ASP A 128 3.61 -15.83 -17.05
N MET A 129 3.55 -15.07 -15.93
CA MET A 129 3.08 -15.57 -14.65
C MET A 129 1.78 -14.85 -14.23
N PRO A 130 0.87 -15.55 -13.56
CA PRO A 130 -0.28 -14.90 -12.96
C PRO A 130 0.18 -13.90 -11.89
N CYS A 131 -0.52 -12.78 -11.81
CA CYS A 131 -0.32 -11.77 -10.78
C CYS A 131 -1.51 -11.75 -9.85
N GLY A 132 -1.28 -11.80 -8.55
CA GLY A 132 -2.28 -11.46 -7.54
C GLY A 132 -2.73 -10.00 -7.67
N SER A 133 -3.69 -9.60 -6.88
CA SER A 133 -4.10 -8.20 -6.73
C SER A 133 -4.14 -7.84 -5.25
N THR A 134 -4.33 -6.55 -4.99
CA THR A 134 -4.43 -5.98 -3.65
C THR A 134 -5.70 -5.15 -3.55
N ILE A 135 -5.98 -4.64 -2.37
CA ILE A 135 -7.09 -3.69 -2.19
C ILE A 135 -6.82 -2.31 -2.82
N GLY A 136 -5.58 -1.99 -3.17
CA GLY A 136 -5.21 -0.69 -3.74
C GLY A 136 -6.06 -0.27 -4.94
N PRO A 137 -6.13 -1.07 -6.02
CA PRO A 137 -6.96 -0.76 -7.18
C PRO A 137 -8.46 -0.66 -6.86
N LEU A 138 -8.98 -1.52 -5.97
CA LEU A 138 -10.37 -1.48 -5.54
C LEU A 138 -10.69 -0.18 -4.81
N THR A 139 -9.87 0.16 -3.83
CA THR A 139 -10.02 1.40 -3.06
C THR A 139 -9.90 2.63 -3.97
N ALA A 140 -8.82 2.70 -4.78
CA ALA A 140 -8.60 3.82 -5.68
C ALA A 140 -9.75 4.03 -6.66
N GLY A 141 -10.23 2.95 -7.30
CA GLY A 141 -11.33 3.00 -8.27
C GLY A 141 -12.65 3.34 -7.63
N LYS A 142 -12.92 2.87 -6.41
CA LYS A 142 -14.20 3.08 -5.73
C LYS A 142 -14.35 4.47 -5.15
N ILE A 143 -13.33 4.98 -4.49
CA ILE A 143 -13.41 6.29 -3.83
C ILE A 143 -12.82 7.44 -4.65
N GLY A 144 -12.16 7.16 -5.76
CA GLY A 144 -11.58 8.19 -6.64
C GLY A 144 -10.36 8.88 -6.04
N VAL A 145 -9.55 8.18 -5.25
CA VAL A 145 -8.32 8.69 -4.61
C VAL A 145 -7.10 8.01 -5.21
N ARG A 146 -6.05 8.77 -5.46
CA ARG A 146 -4.78 8.19 -5.92
C ARG A 146 -4.21 7.23 -4.88
N ALA A 147 -3.70 6.09 -5.34
CA ALA A 147 -3.13 5.07 -4.47
C ALA A 147 -1.77 4.59 -4.96
N ILE A 148 -1.00 4.06 -4.04
CA ILE A 148 0.21 3.28 -4.30
C ILE A 148 0.15 1.98 -3.53
N ASP A 149 0.56 0.89 -4.15
CA ASP A 149 0.71 -0.41 -3.49
C ASP A 149 2.15 -0.63 -3.05
N ILE A 150 2.32 -0.75 -1.76
CA ILE A 150 3.60 -0.99 -1.10
C ILE A 150 3.49 -2.18 -0.15
N GLY A 151 4.64 -2.71 0.25
CA GLY A 151 4.68 -3.76 1.27
C GLY A 151 6.10 -4.10 1.67
N ILE A 152 6.25 -5.13 2.48
CA ILE A 152 7.55 -5.69 2.81
C ILE A 152 7.70 -7.07 2.18
N SER A 153 8.95 -7.47 1.94
CA SER A 153 9.27 -8.76 1.33
C SER A 153 8.92 -9.91 2.27
N GLN A 154 8.23 -10.93 1.74
CA GLN A 154 7.76 -12.08 2.49
C GLN A 154 8.02 -13.38 1.72
N LEU A 155 8.45 -14.41 2.42
CA LEU A 155 8.53 -15.78 1.94
C LEU A 155 7.37 -16.60 2.51
N ALA A 156 6.98 -17.64 1.77
CA ALA A 156 5.95 -18.59 2.18
C ALA A 156 4.59 -17.94 2.53
N MET A 157 4.22 -16.89 1.78
CA MET A 157 2.92 -16.21 1.89
C MET A 157 1.76 -17.22 1.84
N HIS A 158 0.76 -17.03 2.69
CA HIS A 158 -0.39 -17.90 2.90
C HIS A 158 -0.06 -19.30 3.48
N SER A 159 1.16 -19.51 3.93
CA SER A 159 1.52 -20.74 4.64
C SER A 159 1.29 -20.62 6.15
N CYS A 160 1.38 -21.73 6.85
CA CYS A 160 1.33 -21.71 8.32
C CYS A 160 2.59 -21.11 8.97
N ARG A 161 3.62 -20.78 8.18
CA ARG A 161 4.86 -20.16 8.68
C ARG A 161 5.40 -19.17 7.64
N GLU A 162 4.88 -17.99 7.65
CA GLU A 162 5.34 -16.88 6.84
C GLU A 162 6.59 -16.24 7.44
N ILE A 163 7.51 -15.78 6.59
CA ILE A 163 8.80 -15.24 6.99
C ILE A 163 9.02 -13.89 6.34
N ILE A 164 9.36 -12.89 7.15
CA ILE A 164 9.73 -11.54 6.71
C ILE A 164 11.15 -11.19 7.19
N GLY A 165 11.74 -10.18 6.62
CA GLY A 165 13.02 -9.63 7.10
C GLY A 165 12.83 -8.88 8.41
N ALA A 166 13.68 -9.13 9.40
CA ALA A 166 13.56 -8.52 10.74
C ALA A 166 13.67 -6.98 10.74
N ARG A 167 14.28 -6.39 9.69
CA ARG A 167 14.43 -4.94 9.53
C ARG A 167 13.30 -4.30 8.72
N ASP A 168 12.60 -5.07 7.90
CA ASP A 168 11.62 -4.53 6.96
C ASP A 168 10.42 -3.86 7.65
N PRO A 169 9.89 -4.38 8.79
CA PRO A 169 8.85 -3.67 9.54
C PRO A 169 9.28 -2.29 10.04
N LEU A 170 10.55 -2.09 10.39
CA LEU A 170 11.05 -0.80 10.82
C LEU A 170 11.11 0.19 9.65
N TYR A 171 11.54 -0.24 8.46
CA TYR A 171 11.48 0.60 7.26
C TYR A 171 10.05 1.03 6.95
N LEU A 172 9.09 0.09 7.02
CA LEU A 172 7.68 0.41 6.81
C LEU A 172 7.14 1.39 7.87
N TYR A 173 7.44 1.16 9.14
CA TYR A 173 7.07 2.06 10.23
C TYR A 173 7.58 3.49 10.00
N ASN A 174 8.86 3.65 9.64
CA ASN A 174 9.47 4.95 9.38
C ASN A 174 8.83 5.65 8.17
N ALA A 175 8.58 4.93 7.07
CA ALA A 175 7.92 5.50 5.89
C ALA A 175 6.49 5.95 6.18
N LEU A 176 5.73 5.14 6.92
CA LEU A 176 4.37 5.51 7.34
C LEU A 176 4.39 6.71 8.29
N GLY A 177 5.38 6.80 9.18
CA GLY A 177 5.57 7.97 10.05
C GLY A 177 5.83 9.24 9.25
N LYS A 178 6.74 9.19 8.26
CA LYS A 178 6.98 10.31 7.33
C LYS A 178 5.69 10.68 6.58
N PHE A 179 4.97 9.69 6.04
CA PHE A 179 3.72 9.93 5.32
C PHE A 179 2.65 10.65 6.16
N PHE A 180 2.46 10.21 7.38
CA PHE A 180 1.51 10.86 8.29
C PHE A 180 1.96 12.23 8.79
N SER A 181 3.23 12.55 8.70
CA SER A 181 3.81 13.82 9.15
C SER A 181 4.02 14.85 8.02
N ILE A 182 3.63 14.54 6.77
CA ILE A 182 3.74 15.50 5.65
C ILE A 182 2.92 16.76 5.98
N GLU A 183 3.54 17.92 5.98
CA GLU A 183 2.87 19.21 6.02
C GLU A 183 2.41 19.59 4.59
N GLN A 184 1.19 20.09 4.43
CA GLN A 184 0.67 20.61 3.15
C GLN A 184 0.72 22.12 3.13
#